data_0bfd30069355288db2dad9f922208b03
#
_entry.id   0bfd30069355288db2dad9f922208b03
#
_cell.length_a   1.000
_cell.length_b   1.000
_cell.length_c   1.000
_cell.angle_alpha   90.00
_cell.angle_beta   90.00
_cell.angle_gamma   90.00
#
_symmetry.space_group_name_H-M   'P 1'
#
loop_
_entity.id
_entity.type
_entity.pdbx_description
1 polymer ?
#
loop_
_entity_poly.entity_id
_entity_poly.type
_entity_poly.pdbx_seq_one_letter_code
_entity_poly.pdbx_strand_id
1 'polypeptide(L)'
;QKKAGRETKEGIIGSYVHTNNKIGVLIEVNTESDFVARNDEFKELVKNLTLQITAADPRWVDKESVPEETLAQEREIYKEQFKNKPPAVIDKILEGKMQDFYKANVLLEQTFIRDEEITVKEYIESKIGKLGENIKVKRFVKYELGE
;
A
#
# COMPACT_ATOMS: atom_id res chain seq x y z
N GLN A 1 0.07 -0.33 18.34
CA GLN A 1 0.43 1.08 18.38
C GLN A 1 1.83 1.27 18.90
N LYS A 2 2.11 0.74 20.08
CA LYS A 2 3.46 0.83 20.64
C LYS A 2 4.49 0.17 19.74
N LYS A 3 4.11 -0.91 19.05
CA LYS A 3 5.02 -1.65 18.18
C LYS A 3 5.35 -0.90 16.90
N ALA A 4 4.47 -0.02 16.45
CA ALA A 4 4.67 0.71 15.20
C ALA A 4 5.88 1.61 15.22
N GLY A 5 6.33 2.05 16.42
CA GLY A 5 7.51 2.88 16.56
C GLY A 5 8.81 2.11 16.71
N ARG A 6 8.76 0.77 16.77
CA ARG A 6 9.96 -0.03 16.96
C ARG A 6 10.76 -0.14 15.66
N GLU A 7 12.08 -0.12 15.83
CA GLU A 7 12.98 -0.18 14.70
C GLU A 7 12.97 -1.55 14.05
N THR A 8 12.94 -1.56 12.71
CA THR A 8 12.88 -2.80 11.94
C THR A 8 14.14 -2.90 11.08
N LYS A 9 15.08 -3.73 11.51
CA LYS A 9 16.38 -3.90 10.84
C LYS A 9 16.51 -5.19 10.05
N GLU A 10 15.60 -6.11 10.27
CA GLU A 10 15.58 -7.41 9.60
C GLU A 10 14.42 -7.46 8.63
N GLY A 11 14.27 -8.57 7.95
CA GLY A 11 13.18 -8.74 7.02
C GLY A 11 13.53 -9.64 5.87
N ILE A 12 12.70 -9.61 4.84
CA ILE A 12 12.98 -10.36 3.62
C ILE A 12 12.63 -9.54 2.39
N ILE A 13 13.19 -9.92 1.27
CA ILE A 13 12.78 -9.46 -0.04
C ILE A 13 11.89 -10.55 -0.61
N GLY A 14 10.64 -10.20 -0.92
CA GLY A 14 9.72 -11.10 -1.58
C GLY A 14 9.67 -10.81 -3.07
N SER A 15 9.37 -11.81 -3.85
CA SER A 15 9.26 -11.64 -5.30
C SER A 15 8.10 -12.46 -5.84
N TYR A 16 7.56 -11.99 -6.95
CA TYR A 16 6.53 -12.72 -7.67
C TYR A 16 6.60 -12.36 -9.14
N VAL A 17 6.62 -13.37 -9.98
CA VAL A 17 6.50 -13.17 -11.42
C VAL A 17 5.22 -13.88 -11.84
N HIS A 18 4.32 -13.12 -12.45
CA HIS A 18 3.02 -13.65 -12.86
C HIS A 18 3.18 -14.74 -13.93
N THR A 19 2.22 -15.65 -13.98
CA THR A 19 2.31 -16.83 -14.87
C THR A 19 2.51 -16.49 -16.34
N ASN A 20 2.07 -15.30 -16.76
CA ASN A 20 2.26 -14.87 -18.15
C ASN A 20 3.67 -14.31 -18.42
N ASN A 21 4.52 -14.22 -17.40
CA ASN A 21 5.88 -13.66 -17.43
C ASN A 21 5.94 -12.20 -17.88
N LYS A 22 4.84 -11.47 -17.72
CA LYS A 22 4.76 -10.06 -18.15
C LYS A 22 4.68 -9.07 -17.01
N ILE A 23 4.51 -9.56 -15.78
CA ILE A 23 4.46 -8.72 -14.58
C ILE A 23 5.38 -9.33 -13.54
N GLY A 24 6.24 -8.51 -12.96
CA GLY A 24 7.14 -8.94 -11.88
C GLY A 24 7.13 -7.93 -10.76
N VAL A 25 7.14 -8.41 -9.53
CA VAL A 25 7.10 -7.58 -8.31
C VAL A 25 8.24 -7.99 -7.38
N LEU A 26 8.91 -7.00 -6.82
CA LEU A 26 9.82 -7.17 -5.69
C LEU A 26 9.34 -6.28 -4.57
N ILE A 27 9.41 -6.79 -3.33
CA ILE A 27 9.01 -6.03 -2.16
C ILE A 27 9.98 -6.27 -1.03
N GLU A 28 10.31 -5.21 -0.30
CA GLU A 28 11.09 -5.34 0.94
C GLU A 28 10.16 -5.10 2.11
N VAL A 29 10.04 -6.12 2.99
CA VAL A 29 9.22 -6.03 4.19
C VAL A 29 10.12 -6.30 5.38
N ASN A 30 10.14 -5.39 6.33
CA ASN A 30 11.06 -5.42 7.45
C ASN A 30 10.37 -5.84 8.75
N THR A 31 11.13 -6.50 9.62
CA THR A 31 10.71 -6.92 10.97
C THR A 31 11.77 -6.47 11.97
N GLU A 32 11.50 -6.70 13.26
CA GLU A 32 12.47 -6.36 14.30
C GLU A 32 13.58 -7.40 14.38
N SER A 33 13.26 -8.69 14.23
CA SER A 33 14.23 -9.78 14.38
C SER A 33 14.25 -10.69 13.16
N ASP A 34 15.39 -11.35 12.98
CA ASP A 34 15.56 -12.38 11.96
C ASP A 34 14.65 -13.60 12.25
N PHE A 35 14.33 -13.79 13.51
CA PHE A 35 13.49 -14.90 13.94
C PHE A 35 12.08 -14.80 13.29
N VAL A 36 11.46 -13.63 13.37
CA VAL A 36 10.18 -13.40 12.71
C VAL A 36 10.33 -13.36 11.20
N ALA A 37 11.44 -12.80 10.70
CA ALA A 37 11.69 -12.76 9.25
C ALA A 37 11.67 -14.15 8.62
N ARG A 38 12.05 -15.20 9.37
CA ARG A 38 12.07 -16.58 8.88
C ARG A 38 10.77 -17.35 9.15
N ASN A 39 9.83 -16.73 9.84
CA ASN A 39 8.56 -17.35 10.20
C ASN A 39 7.68 -17.53 8.96
N ASP A 40 7.04 -18.70 8.85
CA ASP A 40 6.21 -19.02 7.68
C ASP A 40 5.02 -18.07 7.53
N GLU A 41 4.43 -17.63 8.64
CA GLU A 41 3.29 -16.72 8.58
C GLU A 41 3.72 -15.34 8.07
N PHE A 42 4.91 -14.89 8.43
CA PHE A 42 5.47 -13.66 7.89
C PHE A 42 5.73 -13.80 6.39
N LYS A 43 6.27 -14.94 5.97
CA LYS A 43 6.52 -15.18 4.54
C LYS A 43 5.21 -15.20 3.75
N GLU A 44 4.14 -15.72 4.34
CA GLU A 44 2.82 -15.71 3.71
C GLU A 44 2.32 -14.28 3.56
N LEU A 45 2.50 -13.45 4.59
CA LEU A 45 2.14 -12.03 4.50
C LEU A 45 2.86 -11.38 3.33
N VAL A 46 4.17 -11.59 3.21
CA VAL A 46 4.97 -10.99 2.13
C VAL A 46 4.45 -11.47 0.77
N LYS A 47 4.14 -12.74 0.64
CA LYS A 47 3.58 -13.27 -0.60
C LYS A 47 2.24 -12.62 -0.92
N ASN A 48 1.36 -12.49 0.06
CA ASN A 48 0.06 -11.86 -0.16
C ASN A 48 0.21 -10.40 -0.60
N LEU A 49 1.24 -9.70 -0.10
CA LEU A 49 1.51 -8.34 -0.53
C LEU A 49 1.99 -8.29 -1.98
N THR A 50 2.81 -9.24 -2.42
CA THR A 50 3.22 -9.27 -3.83
C THR A 50 2.01 -9.50 -4.73
N LEU A 51 1.09 -10.34 -4.31
CA LEU A 51 -0.14 -10.58 -5.08
C LEU A 51 -1.04 -9.35 -5.09
N GLN A 52 -1.12 -8.64 -3.96
CA GLN A 52 -1.87 -7.38 -3.89
C GLN A 52 -1.32 -6.37 -4.89
N ILE A 53 -0.02 -6.20 -4.93
CA ILE A 53 0.63 -5.26 -5.84
C ILE A 53 0.38 -5.65 -7.29
N THR A 54 0.46 -6.93 -7.59
CA THR A 54 0.20 -7.44 -8.93
C THR A 54 -1.23 -7.16 -9.38
N ALA A 55 -2.20 -7.40 -8.49
CA ALA A 55 -3.62 -7.32 -8.83
C ALA A 55 -4.17 -5.90 -8.76
N ALA A 56 -3.76 -5.11 -7.77
CA ALA A 56 -4.36 -3.80 -7.49
C ALA A 56 -3.50 -2.61 -7.92
N ASP A 57 -2.29 -2.87 -8.35
CA ASP A 57 -1.39 -1.87 -8.96
C ASP A 57 -1.23 -0.58 -8.17
N PRO A 58 -0.86 -0.64 -6.89
CA PRO A 58 -0.58 0.58 -6.14
C PRO A 58 0.70 1.23 -6.65
N ARG A 59 0.81 2.54 -6.47
CA ARG A 59 1.98 3.31 -6.90
C ARG A 59 2.88 3.70 -5.73
N TRP A 60 2.34 3.77 -4.54
CA TRP A 60 3.08 4.19 -3.32
C TRP A 60 2.74 3.26 -2.17
N VAL A 61 3.67 3.16 -1.22
CA VAL A 61 3.47 2.33 -0.02
C VAL A 61 2.41 2.95 0.90
N ASP A 62 2.58 4.23 1.22
CA ASP A 62 1.73 4.93 2.18
C ASP A 62 1.38 6.33 1.67
N LYS A 63 0.46 7.00 2.37
CA LYS A 63 0.02 8.34 1.99
C LYS A 63 1.17 9.33 1.98
N GLU A 64 2.09 9.19 2.94
CA GLU A 64 3.21 10.11 3.07
C GLU A 64 4.18 10.03 1.91
N SER A 65 4.18 8.92 1.20
CA SER A 65 5.05 8.72 0.03
C SER A 65 4.50 9.39 -1.23
N VAL A 66 3.23 9.80 -1.24
CA VAL A 66 2.64 10.45 -2.41
C VAL A 66 3.20 11.87 -2.51
N PRO A 67 3.83 12.24 -3.64
CA PRO A 67 4.38 13.61 -3.77
C PRO A 67 3.29 14.66 -3.64
N GLU A 68 3.59 15.74 -2.95
CA GLU A 68 2.64 16.84 -2.77
C GLU A 68 2.19 17.41 -4.11
N GLU A 69 3.09 17.46 -5.07
CA GLU A 69 2.79 17.91 -6.43
C GLU A 69 1.71 17.05 -7.09
N THR A 70 1.79 15.73 -6.88
CA THR A 70 0.79 14.80 -7.42
C THR A 70 -0.58 15.08 -6.81
N LEU A 71 -0.62 15.26 -5.49
CA LEU A 71 -1.87 15.57 -4.79
C LEU A 71 -2.45 16.90 -5.26
N ALA A 72 -1.60 17.90 -5.44
CA ALA A 72 -2.04 19.21 -5.92
C ALA A 72 -2.64 19.12 -7.31
N GLN A 73 -2.00 18.35 -8.20
CA GLN A 73 -2.50 18.14 -9.56
C GLN A 73 -3.86 17.44 -9.56
N GLU A 74 -4.03 16.43 -8.71
CA GLU A 74 -5.31 15.74 -8.60
C GLU A 74 -6.42 16.69 -8.13
N ARG A 75 -6.12 17.50 -7.12
CA ARG A 75 -7.10 18.48 -6.61
C ARG A 75 -7.50 19.47 -7.69
N GLU A 76 -6.53 19.97 -8.48
CA GLU A 76 -6.82 20.93 -9.53
C GLU A 76 -7.73 20.35 -10.60
N ILE A 77 -7.51 19.10 -10.98
CA ILE A 77 -8.36 18.44 -11.97
C ILE A 77 -9.81 18.44 -11.50
N TYR A 78 -10.07 18.12 -10.25
CA TYR A 78 -11.44 18.05 -9.72
C TYR A 78 -12.02 19.45 -9.48
N LYS A 79 -11.20 20.41 -9.06
CA LYS A 79 -11.66 21.80 -8.93
C LYS A 79 -12.15 22.34 -10.26
N GLU A 80 -11.40 22.09 -11.32
CA GLU A 80 -11.78 22.51 -12.65
C GLU A 80 -13.03 21.81 -13.13
N GLN A 81 -13.12 20.51 -12.89
CA GLN A 81 -14.26 19.70 -13.30
C GLN A 81 -15.56 20.14 -12.65
N PHE A 82 -15.51 20.57 -11.41
CA PHE A 82 -16.68 20.94 -10.63
C PHE A 82 -16.76 22.44 -10.31
N LYS A 83 -16.08 23.27 -11.09
CA LYS A 83 -15.96 24.72 -10.80
C LYS A 83 -17.28 25.46 -10.73
N ASN A 84 -18.34 24.93 -11.36
CA ASN A 84 -19.65 25.58 -11.39
C ASN A 84 -20.49 25.30 -10.14
N LYS A 85 -19.97 24.52 -9.20
CA LYS A 85 -20.68 24.20 -7.96
C LYS A 85 -20.25 25.16 -6.84
N PRO A 86 -21.09 25.32 -5.80
CA PRO A 86 -20.72 26.16 -4.66
C PRO A 86 -19.42 25.67 -3.98
N PRO A 87 -18.62 26.59 -3.40
CA PRO A 87 -17.34 26.19 -2.78
C PRO A 87 -17.46 25.10 -1.73
N ALA A 88 -18.50 25.14 -0.89
CA ALA A 88 -18.68 24.11 0.14
C ALA A 88 -18.92 22.73 -0.47
N VAL A 89 -19.61 22.67 -1.61
CA VAL A 89 -19.88 21.43 -2.32
C VAL A 89 -18.58 20.92 -2.96
N ILE A 90 -17.80 21.84 -3.53
CA ILE A 90 -16.50 21.47 -4.14
C ILE A 90 -15.59 20.86 -3.09
N ASP A 91 -15.52 21.44 -1.89
CA ASP A 91 -14.67 20.91 -0.80
C ASP A 91 -15.05 19.48 -0.44
N LYS A 92 -16.36 19.19 -0.37
CA LYS A 92 -16.81 17.83 -0.08
C LYS A 92 -16.48 16.85 -1.19
N ILE A 93 -16.66 17.29 -2.44
CA ILE A 93 -16.32 16.46 -3.59
C ILE A 93 -14.83 16.14 -3.58
N LEU A 94 -13.99 17.16 -3.32
CA LEU A 94 -12.54 16.97 -3.27
C LEU A 94 -12.15 15.97 -2.19
N GLU A 95 -12.74 16.08 -1.00
CA GLU A 95 -12.46 15.16 0.09
C GLU A 95 -12.74 13.72 -0.34
N GLY A 96 -13.90 13.48 -0.95
CA GLY A 96 -14.26 12.14 -1.41
C GLY A 96 -13.35 11.65 -2.53
N LYS A 97 -13.02 12.52 -3.48
CA LYS A 97 -12.16 12.16 -4.60
C LYS A 97 -10.73 11.85 -4.15
N MET A 98 -10.22 12.60 -3.17
CA MET A 98 -8.89 12.34 -2.64
C MET A 98 -8.85 11.02 -1.87
N GLN A 99 -9.92 10.68 -1.15
CA GLN A 99 -10.03 9.37 -0.52
C GLN A 99 -9.99 8.27 -1.58
N ASP A 100 -10.73 8.43 -2.68
CA ASP A 100 -10.72 7.46 -3.77
C ASP A 100 -9.33 7.34 -4.38
N PHE A 101 -8.62 8.45 -4.53
CA PHE A 101 -7.26 8.45 -5.05
C PHE A 101 -6.33 7.61 -4.18
N TYR A 102 -6.39 7.80 -2.86
CA TYR A 102 -5.57 7.02 -1.94
C TYR A 102 -5.93 5.54 -2.02
N LYS A 103 -7.21 5.21 -2.04
CA LYS A 103 -7.64 3.81 -2.10
C LYS A 103 -7.21 3.12 -3.39
N ALA A 104 -7.08 3.86 -4.47
CA ALA A 104 -6.66 3.27 -5.75
C ALA A 104 -5.14 3.12 -5.84
N ASN A 105 -4.38 4.04 -5.25
CA ASN A 105 -2.96 4.20 -5.57
C ASN A 105 -2.00 3.94 -4.40
N VAL A 106 -2.47 3.84 -3.18
CA VAL A 106 -1.62 3.68 -1.99
C VAL A 106 -1.83 2.30 -1.40
N LEU A 107 -0.77 1.49 -1.39
CA LEU A 107 -0.84 0.10 -0.97
C LEU A 107 -1.57 -0.09 0.36
N LEU A 108 -1.17 0.67 1.39
CA LEU A 108 -1.75 0.51 2.73
C LEU A 108 -3.21 0.92 2.80
N GLU A 109 -3.67 1.76 1.89
CA GLU A 109 -5.05 2.24 1.88
C GLU A 109 -5.97 1.39 1.02
N GLN A 110 -5.42 0.49 0.22
CA GLN A 110 -6.22 -0.37 -0.65
C GLN A 110 -6.97 -1.42 0.16
N THR A 111 -8.13 -1.80 -0.36
CA THR A 111 -8.86 -2.96 0.14
C THR A 111 -8.01 -4.21 -0.10
N PHE A 112 -7.89 -5.06 0.91
CA PHE A 112 -7.08 -6.27 0.78
C PHE A 112 -7.77 -7.27 -0.15
N ILE A 113 -7.03 -7.79 -1.13
CA ILE A 113 -7.61 -8.66 -2.16
C ILE A 113 -8.16 -9.98 -1.60
N ARG A 114 -7.64 -10.44 -0.46
CA ARG A 114 -8.09 -11.70 0.15
C ARG A 114 -9.18 -11.51 1.19
N ASP A 115 -9.47 -10.28 1.58
CA ASP A 115 -10.53 -9.97 2.55
C ASP A 115 -10.98 -8.55 2.32
N GLU A 116 -12.07 -8.40 1.57
CA GLU A 116 -12.55 -7.09 1.13
C GLU A 116 -13.12 -6.22 2.26
N GLU A 117 -13.19 -6.77 3.47
CA GLU A 117 -13.71 -6.01 4.61
C GLU A 117 -12.62 -5.24 5.35
N ILE A 118 -11.36 -5.47 4.99
CA ILE A 118 -10.25 -4.78 5.63
C ILE A 118 -9.33 -4.16 4.58
N THR A 119 -8.52 -3.20 5.02
CA THR A 119 -7.47 -2.63 4.18
C THR A 119 -6.19 -3.45 4.34
N VAL A 120 -5.24 -3.22 3.42
CA VAL A 120 -3.92 -3.82 3.53
C VAL A 120 -3.26 -3.42 4.85
N LYS A 121 -3.43 -2.14 5.25
CA LYS A 121 -2.91 -1.66 6.53
C LYS A 121 -3.44 -2.48 7.70
N GLU A 122 -4.75 -2.71 7.73
CA GLU A 122 -5.37 -3.51 8.80
C GLU A 122 -4.90 -4.95 8.78
N TYR A 123 -4.67 -5.51 7.60
CA TYR A 123 -4.12 -6.84 7.46
C TYR A 123 -2.73 -6.93 8.09
N ILE A 124 -1.86 -5.97 7.77
CA ILE A 124 -0.51 -5.93 8.34
C ILE A 124 -0.58 -5.75 9.86
N GLU A 125 -1.45 -4.84 10.34
CA GLU A 125 -1.62 -4.61 11.77
C GLU A 125 -2.05 -5.87 12.51
N SER A 126 -2.90 -6.69 11.90
CA SER A 126 -3.32 -7.95 12.50
C SER A 126 -2.15 -8.91 12.65
N LYS A 127 -1.21 -8.91 11.69
CA LYS A 127 -0.03 -9.76 11.76
C LYS A 127 0.98 -9.23 12.78
N ILE A 128 1.11 -7.91 12.93
CA ILE A 128 1.93 -7.30 13.99
C ILE A 128 1.42 -7.81 15.34
N GLY A 129 0.10 -7.77 15.55
CA GLY A 129 -0.49 -8.26 16.79
C GLY A 129 -0.22 -9.73 17.03
N LYS A 130 -0.34 -10.53 15.99
CA LYS A 130 -0.18 -12.00 16.10
C LYS A 130 1.28 -12.42 16.29
N LEU A 131 2.20 -11.80 15.54
CA LEU A 131 3.62 -12.18 15.59
C LEU A 131 4.38 -11.46 16.68
N GLY A 132 3.82 -10.40 17.25
CA GLY A 132 4.40 -9.71 18.40
C GLY A 132 5.52 -8.75 18.06
N GLU A 133 5.76 -8.46 16.79
CA GLU A 133 6.80 -7.52 16.35
C GLU A 133 6.25 -6.55 15.33
N ASN A 134 6.87 -5.38 15.25
CA ASN A 134 6.57 -4.41 14.21
C ASN A 134 6.92 -4.99 12.84
N ILE A 135 6.10 -4.70 11.87
CA ILE A 135 6.29 -5.10 10.47
C ILE A 135 6.09 -3.84 9.64
N LYS A 136 7.02 -3.58 8.73
CA LYS A 136 6.96 -2.38 7.91
C LYS A 136 7.28 -2.71 6.47
N VAL A 137 6.43 -2.29 5.55
CA VAL A 137 6.73 -2.33 4.12
C VAL A 137 7.64 -1.16 3.83
N LYS A 138 8.86 -1.44 3.41
CA LYS A 138 9.82 -0.38 3.13
C LYS A 138 9.66 0.15 1.71
N ARG A 139 9.56 -0.75 0.75
CA ARG A 139 9.48 -0.35 -0.67
C ARG A 139 9.04 -1.52 -1.52
N PHE A 140 8.58 -1.22 -2.71
CA PHE A 140 8.32 -2.25 -3.72
C PHE A 140 8.57 -1.65 -5.10
N VAL A 141 8.74 -2.53 -6.07
CA VAL A 141 8.80 -2.16 -7.48
C VAL A 141 8.00 -3.17 -8.27
N LYS A 142 7.31 -2.69 -9.28
CA LYS A 142 6.55 -3.54 -10.19
C LYS A 142 6.99 -3.22 -11.61
N TYR A 143 7.35 -4.26 -12.34
CA TYR A 143 7.60 -4.14 -13.77
C TYR A 143 6.47 -4.79 -14.52
N GLU A 144 6.03 -4.11 -15.54
CA GLU A 144 5.01 -4.65 -16.44
C GLU A 144 5.53 -4.50 -17.85
N LEU A 145 5.58 -5.60 -18.58
CA LEU A 145 6.14 -5.61 -19.92
C LEU A 145 5.38 -4.63 -20.82
N GLY A 146 6.11 -3.76 -21.49
CA GLY A 146 5.50 -2.79 -22.38
C GLY A 146 5.23 -1.42 -21.76
N GLU A 147 5.55 -1.24 -20.49
CA GLU A 147 5.42 0.06 -19.83
C GLU A 147 6.73 0.80 -19.79
#